data_0cd6f5eab0e5cf0fb812ea862e6b71b2
#
_entry.id   0cd6f5eab0e5cf0fb812ea862e6b71b2
#
_cell.length_a   1.000
_cell.length_b   1.000
_cell.length_c   1.000
_cell.angle_alpha   90.00
_cell.angle_beta   90.00
_cell.angle_gamma   90.00
#
_symmetry.space_group_name_H-M   'P 1'
#
loop_
_entity.id
_entity.type
_entity.pdbx_description
1 polymer ?
#
loop_
_entity_poly.entity_id
_entity_poly.type
_entity_poly.pdbx_seq_one_letter_code
_entity_poly.pdbx_strand_id
1 'polypeptide(L)'
;MEEDFKKDGGSWKKFKIADLFEVVGTKSLDEGKLTFLNEGINFIGRVNENNGIKGKIKKQSFTPNKKFTITATVIGNYKYVKYQEEDYYCSQNINKLIPKFNINKNIALYIITSIKKFVERYNGQQGGYKLEDLSNFKIYLPVQKEGIAFNFMEAYVSEFEEESVNKLVAYLKVSGFENYQLNENEKKALNSLKNGKIRFKDFMIADDIFIVKNTNSILKSEIIENSGLYPYVTAGSKN
;
A
#
# COMPACT_ATOMS: atom_id res chain seq x y z
N MET A 1 -18.07 13.53 -7.56
CA MET A 1 -17.14 14.36 -6.77
C MET A 1 -16.19 15.24 -7.58
N GLU A 2 -15.30 14.73 -8.47
CA GLU A 2 -14.38 15.59 -9.25
C GLU A 2 -15.09 16.58 -10.19
N GLU A 3 -16.16 16.15 -10.84
CA GLU A 3 -16.96 17.03 -11.72
C GLU A 3 -17.65 18.15 -10.94
N ASP A 4 -18.17 17.85 -9.77
CA ASP A 4 -18.84 18.84 -8.92
C ASP A 4 -17.82 19.82 -8.36
N PHE A 5 -16.65 19.34 -7.95
CA PHE A 5 -15.54 20.19 -7.53
C PHE A 5 -15.12 21.18 -8.63
N LYS A 6 -15.08 20.75 -9.90
CA LYS A 6 -14.78 21.63 -11.04
C LYS A 6 -15.89 22.66 -11.28
N LYS A 7 -17.17 22.24 -11.20
CA LYS A 7 -18.31 23.14 -11.33
C LYS A 7 -18.30 24.24 -10.27
N ASP A 8 -17.82 23.90 -9.07
CA ASP A 8 -17.70 24.83 -7.93
C ASP A 8 -16.41 25.66 -7.98
N GLY A 9 -15.74 25.74 -9.13
CA GLY A 9 -14.53 26.55 -9.35
C GLY A 9 -13.24 25.89 -8.89
N GLY A 10 -13.26 24.60 -8.61
CA GLY A 10 -12.07 23.81 -8.30
C GLY A 10 -11.21 23.56 -9.53
N SER A 11 -9.91 23.48 -9.32
CA SER A 11 -8.93 23.18 -10.37
C SER A 11 -7.70 22.47 -9.76
N TRP A 12 -6.74 22.07 -10.60
CA TRP A 12 -5.49 21.45 -10.14
C TRP A 12 -4.31 22.33 -10.51
N LYS A 13 -3.44 22.59 -9.53
CA LYS A 13 -2.19 23.32 -9.74
C LYS A 13 -0.97 22.48 -9.36
N LYS A 14 0.17 22.80 -9.97
CA LYS A 14 1.47 22.18 -9.67
C LYS A 14 2.11 22.83 -8.46
N PHE A 15 2.59 22.00 -7.52
CA PHE A 15 3.37 22.40 -6.35
C PHE A 15 4.65 21.59 -6.31
N LYS A 16 5.78 22.19 -5.94
CA LYS A 16 6.97 21.42 -5.59
C LYS A 16 6.76 20.76 -4.24
N ILE A 17 7.34 19.60 -4.03
CA ILE A 17 7.33 18.94 -2.71
C ILE A 17 7.94 19.88 -1.65
N ALA A 18 9.01 20.62 -1.99
CA ALA A 18 9.64 21.57 -1.08
C ALA A 18 8.73 22.75 -0.68
N ASP A 19 7.71 23.09 -1.48
CA ASP A 19 6.74 24.14 -1.12
C ASP A 19 5.82 23.65 0.02
N LEU A 20 5.54 22.36 0.06
CA LEU A 20 4.59 21.71 0.96
C LEU A 20 5.25 21.08 2.18
N PHE A 21 6.48 20.60 2.03
CA PHE A 21 7.19 19.83 3.04
C PHE A 21 8.63 20.33 3.19
N GLU A 22 9.15 20.22 4.41
CA GLU A 22 10.58 20.16 4.64
C GLU A 22 11.02 18.71 4.40
N VAL A 23 11.93 18.49 3.42
CA VAL A 23 12.42 17.16 3.05
C VAL A 23 13.81 16.95 3.60
N VAL A 24 13.94 16.01 4.52
CA VAL A 24 15.22 15.76 5.24
C VAL A 24 15.51 14.26 5.35
N GLY A 25 16.79 13.92 5.42
CA GLY A 25 17.21 12.57 5.78
C GLY A 25 16.91 12.26 7.25
N THR A 26 16.65 11.01 7.59
CA THR A 26 16.48 10.57 8.97
C THR A 26 17.81 10.14 9.58
N LYS A 27 17.98 10.36 10.89
CA LYS A 27 19.04 9.72 11.65
C LYS A 27 18.74 8.22 11.74
N SER A 28 19.62 7.41 11.16
CA SER A 28 19.41 5.96 11.03
C SER A 28 19.96 5.18 12.22
N LEU A 29 19.35 4.02 12.43
CA LEU A 29 19.84 2.97 13.32
C LEU A 29 20.17 1.72 12.51
N ASP A 30 21.18 1.00 12.96
CA ASP A 30 21.54 -0.30 12.40
C ASP A 30 20.61 -1.36 12.99
N GLU A 31 19.76 -1.93 12.16
CA GLU A 31 18.76 -2.92 12.55
C GLU A 31 19.40 -4.15 13.25
N GLY A 32 20.57 -4.58 12.78
CA GLY A 32 21.27 -5.74 13.34
C GLY A 32 21.73 -5.55 14.80
N LYS A 33 21.71 -4.32 15.30
CA LYS A 33 22.07 -3.98 16.69
C LYS A 33 20.87 -3.70 17.60
N LEU A 34 19.64 -3.90 17.07
CA LEU A 34 18.42 -3.58 17.80
C LEU A 34 17.77 -4.84 18.37
N THR A 35 17.21 -4.69 19.55
CA THR A 35 16.29 -5.68 20.14
C THR A 35 14.87 -5.17 19.99
N PHE A 36 14.03 -5.95 19.30
CA PHE A 36 12.61 -5.66 19.16
C PHE A 36 11.85 -6.09 20.43
N LEU A 37 10.86 -5.28 20.79
CA LEU A 37 10.07 -5.41 22.01
C LEU A 37 8.57 -5.42 21.66
N ASN A 38 7.75 -5.91 22.58
CA ASN A 38 6.29 -5.83 22.46
C ASN A 38 5.78 -4.38 22.60
N GLU A 39 6.48 -3.57 23.43
CA GLU A 39 6.16 -2.17 23.68
C GLU A 39 7.38 -1.29 23.41
N GLY A 40 7.14 -0.04 23.00
CA GLY A 40 8.23 0.91 22.71
C GLY A 40 7.89 1.85 21.58
N ILE A 41 8.92 2.41 20.95
CA ILE A 41 8.80 3.35 19.84
C ILE A 41 8.93 2.59 18.52
N ASN A 42 8.08 2.90 17.55
CA ASN A 42 8.08 2.25 16.24
C ASN A 42 9.44 2.39 15.55
N PHE A 43 9.90 1.31 14.94
CA PHE A 43 11.09 1.29 14.10
C PHE A 43 10.67 1.04 12.63
N ILE A 44 10.92 2.03 11.79
CA ILE A 44 10.55 2.02 10.38
C ILE A 44 11.72 1.45 9.57
N GLY A 45 11.41 0.41 8.82
CA GLY A 45 12.32 -0.22 7.86
C GLY A 45 11.91 0.03 6.41
N ARG A 46 12.67 -0.56 5.49
CA ARG A 46 12.42 -0.50 4.04
C ARG A 46 11.54 -1.68 3.60
N VAL A 47 10.41 -1.85 4.26
CA VAL A 47 9.42 -2.92 4.00
C VAL A 47 8.06 -2.31 3.65
N ASN A 48 7.22 -3.09 2.97
CA ASN A 48 5.90 -2.63 2.57
C ASN A 48 4.83 -2.90 3.63
N GLU A 49 4.99 -4.02 4.33
CA GLU A 49 4.03 -4.54 5.30
C GLU A 49 3.95 -3.63 6.52
N ASN A 50 2.86 -3.73 7.25
CA ASN A 50 2.62 -3.04 8.52
C ASN A 50 3.03 -1.56 8.49
N ASN A 51 2.67 -0.82 7.44
CA ASN A 51 3.02 0.60 7.26
C ASN A 51 4.54 0.90 7.35
N GLY A 52 5.40 -0.07 7.02
CA GLY A 52 6.85 0.03 7.13
C GLY A 52 7.41 -0.23 8.54
N ILE A 53 6.55 -0.53 9.51
CA ILE A 53 6.93 -0.80 10.90
C ILE A 53 7.44 -2.23 11.01
N LYS A 54 8.72 -2.40 11.31
CA LYS A 54 9.37 -3.71 11.55
C LYS A 54 9.17 -4.22 12.97
N GLY A 55 8.91 -3.34 13.90
CA GLY A 55 8.71 -3.64 15.31
C GLY A 55 8.85 -2.39 16.17
N LYS A 56 8.82 -2.59 17.47
CA LYS A 56 9.03 -1.53 18.46
C LYS A 56 10.39 -1.70 19.14
N ILE A 57 11.05 -0.59 19.47
CA ILE A 57 12.36 -0.58 20.11
C ILE A 57 12.38 0.35 21.32
N LYS A 58 13.37 0.16 22.19
CA LYS A 58 13.65 1.05 23.30
C LYS A 58 13.94 2.47 22.80
N LYS A 59 13.62 3.48 23.63
CA LYS A 59 14.06 4.86 23.41
C LYS A 59 15.58 4.91 23.29
N GLN A 60 16.05 5.59 22.26
CA GLN A 60 17.48 5.78 21.98
C GLN A 60 18.03 7.04 22.64
N SER A 61 19.35 7.26 22.55
CA SER A 61 20.04 8.46 23.08
C SER A 61 19.67 9.75 22.34
N PHE A 62 18.92 9.68 21.26
CA PHE A 62 18.43 10.83 20.50
C PHE A 62 16.90 10.78 20.35
N THR A 63 16.33 11.95 20.07
CA THR A 63 14.88 12.13 19.94
C THR A 63 14.35 11.36 18.73
N PRO A 64 13.22 10.62 18.84
CA PRO A 64 12.57 10.00 17.72
C PRO A 64 12.05 11.05 16.72
N ASN A 65 11.89 10.66 15.48
CA ASN A 65 11.17 11.45 14.50
C ASN A 65 9.73 11.62 14.96
N LYS A 66 9.17 12.80 14.73
CA LYS A 66 7.80 13.12 15.15
C LYS A 66 6.79 12.45 14.23
N LYS A 67 5.67 12.07 14.82
CA LYS A 67 4.46 11.64 14.13
C LYS A 67 3.94 12.69 13.16
N PHE A 68 2.96 12.33 12.37
CA PHE A 68 2.31 13.15 11.35
C PHE A 68 3.28 13.64 10.26
N THR A 69 4.19 12.76 9.89
CA THR A 69 5.16 12.97 8.81
C THR A 69 5.05 11.83 7.79
N ILE A 70 5.55 12.06 6.59
CA ILE A 70 5.63 11.04 5.54
C ILE A 70 7.06 10.50 5.48
N THR A 71 7.21 9.18 5.44
CA THR A 71 8.50 8.52 5.19
C THR A 71 8.58 8.07 3.74
N ALA A 72 9.74 8.21 3.11
CA ALA A 72 10.01 7.76 1.75
C ALA A 72 11.33 7.01 1.69
N THR A 73 11.32 5.75 1.29
CA THR A 73 12.53 4.94 1.15
C THR A 73 13.31 5.33 -0.10
N VAL A 74 14.64 5.34 -0.01
CA VAL A 74 15.54 5.82 -1.07
C VAL A 74 16.09 4.69 -1.92
N ILE A 75 16.54 3.61 -1.30
CA ILE A 75 17.15 2.45 -1.98
C ILE A 75 16.37 1.16 -1.67
N GLY A 76 16.60 0.14 -2.49
CA GLY A 76 15.93 -1.14 -2.42
C GLY A 76 15.30 -1.50 -3.78
N ASN A 77 14.89 -2.76 -3.97
CA ASN A 77 14.23 -3.18 -5.21
C ASN A 77 12.92 -2.40 -5.43
N TYR A 78 12.19 -2.16 -4.35
CA TYR A 78 10.98 -1.33 -4.33
C TYR A 78 11.16 -0.17 -3.35
N LYS A 79 10.53 0.95 -3.65
CA LYS A 79 10.52 2.13 -2.79
C LYS A 79 9.11 2.36 -2.25
N TYR A 80 9.03 2.68 -0.98
CA TYR A 80 7.76 2.83 -0.26
C TYR A 80 7.61 4.25 0.28
N VAL A 81 6.38 4.74 0.27
CA VAL A 81 5.99 6.03 0.86
C VAL A 81 4.87 5.76 1.84
N LYS A 82 5.05 6.17 3.09
CA LYS A 82 4.13 5.84 4.19
C LYS A 82 3.89 7.05 5.09
N TYR A 83 2.68 7.19 5.61
CA TYR A 83 2.34 8.18 6.62
C TYR A 83 2.52 7.61 8.02
N GLN A 84 3.17 8.35 8.91
CA GLN A 84 3.49 7.90 10.26
C GLN A 84 2.61 8.63 11.28
N GLU A 85 1.76 7.89 11.97
CA GLU A 85 0.80 8.43 12.95
C GLU A 85 1.34 8.42 14.39
N GLU A 86 2.49 7.77 14.61
CA GLU A 86 3.20 7.72 15.90
C GLU A 86 4.64 8.17 15.74
N ASP A 87 5.31 8.53 16.85
CA ASP A 87 6.75 8.84 16.86
C ASP A 87 7.56 7.58 16.51
N TYR A 88 8.67 7.74 15.80
CA TYR A 88 9.40 6.61 15.23
C TYR A 88 10.90 6.84 15.08
N TYR A 89 11.64 5.75 15.03
CA TYR A 89 13.02 5.68 14.53
C TYR A 89 13.07 5.03 13.16
N CYS A 90 14.17 5.22 12.43
CA CYS A 90 14.33 4.69 11.08
C CYS A 90 15.58 3.84 10.90
N SER A 91 15.50 2.88 10.01
CA SER A 91 16.67 2.26 9.37
C SER A 91 17.34 3.24 8.39
N GLN A 92 18.44 2.82 7.78
CA GLN A 92 19.16 3.60 6.78
C GLN A 92 18.32 3.86 5.52
N ASN A 93 18.63 4.95 4.82
CA ASN A 93 18.06 5.30 3.51
C ASN A 93 16.54 5.52 3.52
N ILE A 94 16.07 6.22 4.51
CA ILE A 94 14.71 6.71 4.62
C ILE A 94 14.74 8.22 4.75
N ASN A 95 14.06 8.92 3.86
CA ASN A 95 13.81 10.34 3.95
C ASN A 95 12.50 10.59 4.69
N LYS A 96 12.42 11.76 5.33
CA LYS A 96 11.25 12.24 6.05
C LYS A 96 10.78 13.53 5.41
N LEU A 97 9.47 13.65 5.19
CA LEU A 97 8.80 14.84 4.71
C LEU A 97 7.95 15.39 5.86
N ILE A 98 8.35 16.54 6.37
CA ILE A 98 7.67 17.25 7.47
C ILE A 98 6.70 18.25 6.83
N PRO A 99 5.38 18.13 7.04
CA PRO A 99 4.42 19.01 6.41
C PRO A 99 4.52 20.44 6.95
N LYS A 100 4.36 21.44 6.08
CA LYS A 100 4.27 22.86 6.41
C LYS A 100 2.82 23.32 6.65
N PHE A 101 1.90 22.37 6.75
CA PHE A 101 0.47 22.55 6.96
C PHE A 101 -0.07 21.47 7.90
N ASN A 102 -1.29 21.64 8.38
CA ASN A 102 -1.93 20.59 9.17
C ASN A 102 -2.29 19.40 8.27
N ILE A 103 -1.70 18.24 8.57
CA ILE A 103 -1.92 17.01 7.82
C ILE A 103 -2.65 15.99 8.69
N ASN A 104 -3.63 15.32 8.09
CA ASN A 104 -4.25 14.13 8.65
C ASN A 104 -4.00 12.93 7.70
N LYS A 105 -4.48 11.77 8.09
CA LYS A 105 -4.30 10.52 7.35
C LYS A 105 -4.82 10.63 5.91
N ASN A 106 -6.03 11.15 5.71
CA ASN A 106 -6.66 11.20 4.39
C ASN A 106 -5.93 12.16 3.45
N ILE A 107 -5.56 13.35 3.93
CA ILE A 107 -4.73 14.30 3.18
C ILE A 107 -3.38 13.65 2.83
N ALA A 108 -2.75 12.97 3.80
CA ALA A 108 -1.48 12.28 3.56
C ALA A 108 -1.62 11.19 2.50
N LEU A 109 -2.65 10.35 2.55
CA LEU A 109 -2.90 9.29 1.57
C LEU A 109 -3.11 9.84 0.17
N TYR A 110 -3.85 10.95 0.03
CA TYR A 110 -4.02 11.65 -1.25
C TYR A 110 -2.67 12.06 -1.85
N ILE A 111 -1.82 12.72 -1.05
CA ILE A 111 -0.51 13.23 -1.49
C ILE A 111 0.48 12.09 -1.76
N ILE A 112 0.47 11.04 -0.93
CA ILE A 112 1.34 9.86 -1.06
C ILE A 112 1.21 9.21 -2.43
N THR A 113 0.03 9.15 -3.02
CA THR A 113 -0.18 8.57 -4.36
C THR A 113 0.69 9.25 -5.42
N SER A 114 0.86 10.57 -5.33
CA SER A 114 1.70 11.35 -6.24
C SER A 114 3.19 11.19 -5.93
N ILE A 115 3.58 11.17 -4.65
CA ILE A 115 4.97 10.97 -4.23
C ILE A 115 5.43 9.54 -4.60
N LYS A 116 4.55 8.56 -4.44
CA LYS A 116 4.80 7.17 -4.81
C LYS A 116 5.18 7.03 -6.29
N LYS A 117 4.46 7.71 -7.19
CA LYS A 117 4.79 7.77 -8.63
C LYS A 117 6.21 8.29 -8.91
N PHE A 118 6.74 9.18 -8.06
CA PHE A 118 8.12 9.64 -8.17
C PHE A 118 9.11 8.55 -7.72
N VAL A 119 8.96 8.03 -6.51
CA VAL A 119 9.94 7.08 -5.95
C VAL A 119 9.98 5.77 -6.72
N GLU A 120 8.85 5.34 -7.30
CA GLU A 120 8.76 4.11 -8.11
C GLU A 120 9.59 4.16 -9.39
N ARG A 121 9.92 5.33 -9.92
CA ARG A 121 10.83 5.49 -11.08
C ARG A 121 12.24 4.95 -10.79
N TYR A 122 12.59 4.84 -9.52
CA TYR A 122 13.90 4.37 -9.06
C TYR A 122 13.85 2.93 -8.53
N ASN A 123 12.75 2.21 -8.71
CA ASN A 123 12.67 0.79 -8.37
C ASN A 123 13.73 0.01 -9.13
N GLY A 124 14.37 -0.96 -8.47
CA GLY A 124 15.49 -1.73 -9.02
C GLY A 124 16.83 -0.99 -9.09
N GLN A 125 16.87 0.32 -8.88
CA GLN A 125 18.10 1.11 -8.92
C GLN A 125 18.79 1.12 -7.54
N GLN A 126 20.02 0.64 -7.47
CA GLN A 126 20.79 0.61 -6.22
C GLN A 126 21.09 2.02 -5.68
N GLY A 127 21.38 2.99 -6.56
CA GLY A 127 21.69 4.38 -6.19
C GLY A 127 20.52 5.20 -5.67
N GLY A 128 19.30 4.74 -5.89
CA GLY A 128 18.09 5.47 -5.49
C GLY A 128 17.97 6.86 -6.13
N TYR A 129 17.42 7.81 -5.39
CA TYR A 129 17.26 9.21 -5.77
C TYR A 129 17.91 10.14 -4.74
N LYS A 130 18.27 11.35 -5.17
CA LYS A 130 18.80 12.38 -4.27
C LYS A 130 17.65 13.10 -3.54
N LEU A 131 17.92 13.60 -2.37
CA LEU A 131 16.97 14.38 -1.57
C LEU A 131 16.47 15.61 -2.34
N GLU A 132 17.35 16.23 -3.13
CA GLU A 132 17.01 17.37 -3.97
C GLU A 132 16.03 16.99 -5.10
N ASP A 133 16.16 15.81 -5.69
CA ASP A 133 15.25 15.33 -6.74
C ASP A 133 13.81 15.21 -6.21
N LEU A 134 13.66 14.65 -5.00
CA LEU A 134 12.39 14.57 -4.33
C LEU A 134 11.84 15.97 -3.97
N SER A 135 12.68 16.84 -3.44
CA SER A 135 12.31 18.20 -3.05
C SER A 135 11.78 19.03 -4.25
N ASN A 136 12.43 18.89 -5.41
CA ASN A 136 12.07 19.61 -6.63
C ASN A 136 10.96 18.92 -7.44
N PHE A 137 10.56 17.71 -7.09
CA PHE A 137 9.48 17.03 -7.77
C PHE A 137 8.16 17.80 -7.62
N LYS A 138 7.42 17.88 -8.74
CA LYS A 138 6.14 18.60 -8.79
C LYS A 138 4.98 17.62 -8.80
N ILE A 139 4.02 17.87 -7.94
CA ILE A 139 2.76 17.14 -7.86
C ILE A 139 1.59 18.07 -8.17
N TYR A 140 0.48 17.51 -8.66
CA TYR A 140 -0.76 18.24 -8.84
C TYR A 140 -1.64 18.08 -7.62
N LEU A 141 -2.07 19.21 -7.05
CA LEU A 141 -3.03 19.23 -5.95
C LEU A 141 -4.27 20.04 -6.33
N PRO A 142 -5.44 19.67 -5.80
CA PRO A 142 -6.65 20.43 -5.97
C PRO A 142 -6.55 21.77 -5.27
N VAL A 143 -7.01 22.80 -5.95
CA VAL A 143 -7.07 24.16 -5.44
C VAL A 143 -8.46 24.73 -5.66
N GLN A 144 -8.95 25.51 -4.70
CA GLN A 144 -10.21 26.23 -4.80
C GLN A 144 -10.05 27.62 -4.19
N LYS A 145 -10.63 28.64 -4.82
CA LYS A 145 -10.36 30.04 -4.47
C LYS A 145 -8.85 30.32 -4.59
N GLU A 146 -8.17 30.70 -3.51
CA GLU A 146 -6.74 31.03 -3.54
C GLU A 146 -5.84 29.98 -2.86
N GLY A 147 -6.41 28.85 -2.40
CA GLY A 147 -5.66 27.89 -1.59
C GLY A 147 -5.78 26.43 -2.04
N ILE A 148 -4.96 25.60 -1.43
CA ILE A 148 -5.04 24.15 -1.58
C ILE A 148 -6.35 23.68 -0.94
N ALA A 149 -7.13 22.88 -1.66
CA ALA A 149 -8.43 22.38 -1.22
C ALA A 149 -8.26 21.09 -0.37
N PHE A 150 -7.72 21.24 0.85
CA PHE A 150 -7.49 20.12 1.76
C PHE A 150 -8.79 19.35 2.10
N ASN A 151 -9.90 20.07 2.27
CA ASN A 151 -11.21 19.46 2.54
C ASN A 151 -11.66 18.56 1.38
N PHE A 152 -11.37 18.96 0.13
CA PHE A 152 -11.65 18.10 -1.02
C PHE A 152 -10.81 16.83 -0.99
N MET A 153 -9.50 16.91 -0.68
CA MET A 153 -8.64 15.73 -0.59
C MET A 153 -9.12 14.75 0.49
N GLU A 154 -9.51 15.29 1.64
CA GLU A 154 -10.01 14.51 2.76
C GLU A 154 -11.32 13.80 2.41
N ALA A 155 -12.29 14.52 1.86
CA ALA A 155 -13.56 13.97 1.42
C ALA A 155 -13.39 12.92 0.30
N TYR A 156 -12.49 13.18 -0.65
CA TYR A 156 -12.20 12.27 -1.76
C TYR A 156 -11.68 10.91 -1.28
N VAL A 157 -10.74 10.92 -0.32
CA VAL A 157 -10.20 9.67 0.24
C VAL A 157 -11.24 8.96 1.07
N SER A 158 -12.04 9.68 1.87
CA SER A 158 -13.12 9.08 2.66
C SER A 158 -14.16 8.39 1.78
N GLU A 159 -14.60 9.03 0.70
CA GLU A 159 -15.57 8.44 -0.24
C GLU A 159 -14.99 7.18 -0.93
N PHE A 160 -13.71 7.24 -1.33
CA PHE A 160 -13.03 6.10 -1.93
C PHE A 160 -12.89 4.92 -0.96
N GLU A 161 -12.55 5.17 0.31
CA GLU A 161 -12.49 4.14 1.35
C GLU A 161 -13.87 3.53 1.59
N GLU A 162 -14.92 4.35 1.70
CA GLU A 162 -16.30 3.89 1.89
C GLU A 162 -16.78 3.02 0.70
N GLU A 163 -16.55 3.46 -0.52
CA GLU A 163 -16.89 2.69 -1.72
C GLU A 163 -16.16 1.34 -1.74
N SER A 164 -14.88 1.32 -1.37
CA SER A 164 -14.07 0.09 -1.33
C SER A 164 -14.59 -0.90 -0.28
N VAL A 165 -14.94 -0.40 0.92
CA VAL A 165 -15.53 -1.22 1.98
C VAL A 165 -16.89 -1.76 1.55
N ASN A 166 -17.75 -0.93 0.97
CA ASN A 166 -19.07 -1.35 0.49
C ASN A 166 -18.99 -2.43 -0.59
N LYS A 167 -18.04 -2.31 -1.53
CA LYS A 167 -17.78 -3.35 -2.54
C LYS A 167 -17.34 -4.67 -1.89
N LEU A 168 -16.46 -4.61 -0.89
CA LEU A 168 -16.02 -5.80 -0.16
C LEU A 168 -17.18 -6.45 0.60
N VAL A 169 -17.99 -5.67 1.29
CA VAL A 169 -19.17 -6.18 2.02
C VAL A 169 -20.15 -6.84 1.06
N ALA A 170 -20.43 -6.21 -0.09
CA ALA A 170 -21.30 -6.78 -1.11
C ALA A 170 -20.73 -8.11 -1.66
N TYR A 171 -19.43 -8.16 -1.92
CA TYR A 171 -18.76 -9.39 -2.35
C TYR A 171 -18.86 -10.50 -1.32
N LEU A 172 -18.59 -10.23 -0.04
CA LEU A 172 -18.68 -11.21 1.05
C LEU A 172 -20.12 -11.75 1.17
N LYS A 173 -21.10 -10.89 1.02
CA LYS A 173 -22.52 -11.27 1.05
C LYS A 173 -22.88 -12.21 -0.10
N VAL A 174 -22.53 -11.86 -1.33
CA VAL A 174 -22.81 -12.68 -2.53
C VAL A 174 -22.05 -14.01 -2.49
N SER A 175 -20.84 -14.01 -1.94
CA SER A 175 -19.99 -15.21 -1.82
C SER A 175 -20.35 -16.12 -0.64
N GLY A 176 -21.34 -15.74 0.20
CA GLY A 176 -21.73 -16.50 1.39
C GLY A 176 -20.73 -16.42 2.55
N PHE A 177 -19.74 -15.51 2.47
CA PHE A 177 -18.74 -15.28 3.54
C PHE A 177 -19.14 -14.15 4.52
N GLU A 178 -20.39 -13.71 4.49
CA GLU A 178 -20.90 -12.66 5.39
C GLU A 178 -20.84 -13.07 6.86
N ASN A 179 -21.06 -14.36 7.13
CA ASN A 179 -21.03 -14.88 8.50
C ASN A 179 -19.61 -15.32 8.87
N TYR A 180 -18.95 -14.53 9.72
CA TYR A 180 -17.63 -14.83 10.28
C TYR A 180 -17.66 -15.72 11.53
N GLN A 181 -18.87 -16.06 12.03
CA GLN A 181 -19.02 -16.93 13.19
C GLN A 181 -18.86 -18.39 12.77
N LEU A 182 -17.78 -19.00 13.27
CA LEU A 182 -17.55 -20.42 13.03
C LEU A 182 -18.65 -21.27 13.67
N ASN A 183 -19.19 -22.18 12.89
CA ASN A 183 -20.08 -23.22 13.43
C ASN A 183 -19.28 -24.24 14.24
N GLU A 184 -19.98 -25.14 14.93
CA GLU A 184 -19.33 -26.12 15.84
C GLU A 184 -18.39 -27.09 15.11
N ASN A 185 -18.68 -27.45 13.86
CA ASN A 185 -17.82 -28.32 13.07
C ASN A 185 -16.54 -27.60 12.62
N GLU A 186 -16.65 -26.33 12.23
CA GLU A 186 -15.51 -25.48 11.87
C GLU A 186 -14.61 -25.22 13.08
N LYS A 187 -15.20 -24.95 14.26
CA LYS A 187 -14.44 -24.82 15.51
C LYS A 187 -13.69 -26.11 15.86
N LYS A 188 -14.34 -27.28 15.70
CA LYS A 188 -13.70 -28.57 15.92
C LYS A 188 -12.56 -28.82 14.93
N ALA A 189 -12.77 -28.52 13.65
CA ALA A 189 -11.73 -28.64 12.62
C ALA A 189 -10.54 -27.75 12.93
N LEU A 190 -10.77 -26.47 13.26
CA LEU A 190 -9.71 -25.52 13.63
C LEU A 190 -8.93 -25.97 14.88
N ASN A 191 -9.63 -26.46 15.91
CA ASN A 191 -8.99 -26.99 17.10
C ASN A 191 -8.17 -28.24 16.82
N SER A 192 -8.66 -29.12 15.92
CA SER A 192 -7.93 -30.32 15.50
C SER A 192 -6.65 -29.95 14.75
N LEU A 193 -6.69 -28.91 13.90
CA LEU A 193 -5.52 -28.37 13.21
C LEU A 193 -4.50 -27.79 14.21
N LYS A 194 -4.95 -26.91 15.12
CA LYS A 194 -4.09 -26.27 16.13
C LYS A 194 -3.40 -27.29 17.05
N ASN A 195 -4.09 -28.40 17.34
CA ASN A 195 -3.57 -29.45 18.22
C ASN A 195 -2.80 -30.56 17.47
N GLY A 196 -2.47 -30.37 16.20
CA GLY A 196 -1.73 -31.35 15.40
C GLY A 196 -2.46 -32.66 15.17
N LYS A 197 -3.79 -32.71 15.34
CA LYS A 197 -4.59 -33.94 15.20
C LYS A 197 -5.02 -34.21 13.76
N ILE A 198 -4.76 -33.29 12.82
CA ILE A 198 -5.03 -33.49 11.40
C ILE A 198 -3.84 -34.27 10.79
N ARG A 199 -4.15 -35.36 10.14
CA ARG A 199 -3.15 -36.12 9.38
C ARG A 199 -3.10 -35.57 7.95
N PHE A 200 -1.92 -35.17 7.53
CA PHE A 200 -1.64 -34.79 6.14
C PHE A 200 -1.06 -36.01 5.41
N LYS A 201 -1.40 -36.13 4.15
CA LYS A 201 -0.74 -37.10 3.23
C LYS A 201 -0.52 -36.43 1.89
N ASP A 202 0.46 -36.91 1.17
CA ASP A 202 0.71 -36.44 -0.18
C ASP A 202 -0.32 -37.04 -1.15
N PHE A 203 -0.69 -36.29 -2.14
CA PHE A 203 -1.56 -36.70 -3.23
C PHE A 203 -0.90 -36.35 -4.56
N MET A 204 -0.99 -37.27 -5.51
CA MET A 204 -0.63 -37.00 -6.90
C MET A 204 -1.73 -36.17 -7.56
N ILE A 205 -1.38 -34.98 -8.07
CA ILE A 205 -2.37 -34.05 -8.67
C ILE A 205 -3.10 -34.74 -9.82
N ALA A 206 -2.37 -35.43 -10.69
CA ALA A 206 -2.93 -36.02 -11.89
C ALA A 206 -3.72 -37.32 -11.65
N ASP A 207 -3.37 -38.09 -10.60
CA ASP A 207 -3.93 -39.41 -10.39
C ASP A 207 -4.96 -39.44 -9.25
N ASP A 208 -4.70 -38.67 -8.18
CA ASP A 208 -5.53 -38.71 -6.97
C ASP A 208 -6.62 -37.63 -6.94
N ILE A 209 -6.39 -36.47 -7.58
CA ILE A 209 -7.24 -35.28 -7.38
C ILE A 209 -7.89 -34.80 -8.68
N PHE A 210 -7.14 -34.72 -9.78
CA PHE A 210 -7.60 -34.18 -11.06
C PHE A 210 -7.29 -35.11 -12.23
N ILE A 211 -8.16 -35.09 -13.24
CA ILE A 211 -7.83 -35.65 -14.54
C ILE A 211 -7.09 -34.58 -15.35
N VAL A 212 -5.78 -34.73 -15.49
CA VAL A 212 -4.95 -33.81 -16.27
C VAL A 212 -4.94 -34.24 -17.73
N LYS A 213 -5.41 -33.33 -18.60
CA LYS A 213 -5.42 -33.54 -20.05
C LYS A 213 -4.78 -32.37 -20.75
N ASN A 214 -4.10 -32.66 -21.86
CA ASN A 214 -3.64 -31.60 -22.75
C ASN A 214 -4.86 -30.92 -23.41
N THR A 215 -4.81 -29.60 -23.51
CA THR A 215 -5.81 -28.84 -24.28
C THR A 215 -5.43 -28.83 -25.75
N ASN A 216 -6.43 -28.83 -26.63
CA ASN A 216 -6.21 -28.54 -28.05
C ASN A 216 -5.88 -27.05 -28.18
N SER A 217 -4.76 -26.74 -28.82
CA SER A 217 -4.38 -25.37 -29.10
C SER A 217 -5.03 -24.86 -30.37
N ILE A 218 -5.47 -23.62 -30.37
CA ILE A 218 -5.97 -22.90 -31.53
C ILE A 218 -5.05 -21.71 -31.78
N LEU A 219 -4.66 -21.50 -33.02
CA LEU A 219 -3.84 -20.34 -33.39
C LEU A 219 -4.65 -19.05 -33.24
N LYS A 220 -4.04 -18.02 -32.65
CA LYS A 220 -4.70 -16.72 -32.47
C LYS A 220 -5.22 -16.13 -33.78
N SER A 221 -4.54 -16.41 -34.88
CA SER A 221 -4.95 -15.99 -36.23
C SER A 221 -6.24 -16.66 -36.75
N GLU A 222 -6.65 -17.75 -36.11
CA GLU A 222 -7.88 -18.50 -36.49
C GLU A 222 -9.07 -18.09 -35.63
N ILE A 223 -8.89 -17.15 -34.69
CA ILE A 223 -9.92 -16.71 -33.77
C ILE A 223 -10.56 -15.44 -34.28
N ILE A 224 -11.86 -15.46 -34.44
CA ILE A 224 -12.68 -14.27 -34.69
C ILE A 224 -13.09 -13.73 -33.33
N GLU A 225 -12.50 -12.59 -32.92
CA GLU A 225 -12.76 -11.95 -31.62
C GLU A 225 -14.26 -11.63 -31.46
N ASN A 226 -14.81 -11.91 -30.27
CA ASN A 226 -16.19 -11.64 -29.87
C ASN A 226 -17.28 -12.42 -30.65
N SER A 227 -16.93 -13.52 -31.32
CA SER A 227 -17.89 -14.29 -32.12
C SER A 227 -18.37 -15.61 -31.50
N GLY A 228 -17.82 -16.00 -30.33
CA GLY A 228 -18.08 -17.30 -29.72
C GLY A 228 -18.77 -17.25 -28.37
N LEU A 229 -19.36 -18.38 -27.96
CA LEU A 229 -19.97 -18.59 -26.63
C LEU A 229 -18.95 -18.96 -25.56
N TYR A 230 -17.74 -19.35 -25.95
CA TYR A 230 -16.71 -19.84 -25.02
C TYR A 230 -15.52 -18.89 -24.95
N PRO A 231 -14.99 -18.61 -23.74
CA PRO A 231 -13.82 -17.77 -23.59
C PRO A 231 -12.58 -18.44 -24.15
N TYR A 232 -11.73 -17.67 -24.83
CA TYR A 232 -10.41 -18.10 -25.24
C TYR A 232 -9.39 -17.79 -24.15
N VAL A 233 -8.77 -18.84 -23.59
CA VAL A 233 -7.82 -18.72 -22.49
C VAL A 233 -6.38 -18.79 -23.03
N THR A 234 -5.56 -17.79 -22.68
CA THR A 234 -4.14 -17.74 -23.04
C THR A 234 -3.28 -17.73 -21.78
N ALA A 235 -1.97 -17.90 -21.93
CA ALA A 235 -0.98 -17.74 -20.88
C ALA A 235 -0.77 -16.28 -20.41
N GLY A 236 -1.61 -15.34 -20.87
CA GLY A 236 -1.52 -13.93 -20.50
C GLY A 236 -1.91 -13.67 -19.05
N SER A 237 -1.26 -12.69 -18.41
CA SER A 237 -1.50 -12.28 -17.03
C SER A 237 -2.52 -11.14 -16.88
N LYS A 238 -3.18 -10.71 -17.97
CA LYS A 238 -4.23 -9.69 -17.91
C LYS A 238 -5.59 -10.38 -17.83
N ASN A 239 -6.28 -10.14 -16.73
CA ASN A 239 -7.72 -10.37 -16.59
C ASN A 239 -8.49 -9.24 -17.24
#